data_5988201fccc9afced7e6780dfc2e576e
#
_entry.id   5988201fccc9afced7e6780dfc2e576e
#
_cell.length_a   1.000
_cell.length_b   1.000
_cell.length_c   1.000
_cell.angle_alpha   90.00
_cell.angle_beta   90.00
_cell.angle_gamma   90.00
#
_symmetry.space_group_name_H-M   'P 1'
#
loop_
_entity.id
_entity.type
_entity.pdbx_description
1 polymer ?
#
loop_
_entity_poly.entity_id
_entity_poly.type
_entity_poly.pdbx_seq_one_letter_code
_entity_poly.pdbx_strand_id
1 'polypeptide(L)'
;MKTISVKAVKREEYGKKAAKAVRREGMVPCVLSGHGESVAFSVDPREIKPLIYTPNSYIVEFDFDGKKEQAVLREAQFHPVREQILHLDFYRIADGKPVSIAIPVRLTGNAEGVKVGGKLALSARKLVVSALVENLPDELVVDVTTLGVGKTIFVGDLKFENLKFVTPATTAVCAVR
;
A
#
# COMPACT_ATOMS: atom_id res chain seq x y z
N MET A 1 -12.83 1.36 -2.07
CA MET A 1 -11.87 0.39 -1.47
C MET A 1 -12.58 -0.65 -0.63
N LYS A 2 -12.03 -1.89 -0.53
CA LYS A 2 -12.55 -2.96 0.34
C LYS A 2 -12.05 -2.77 1.76
N THR A 3 -12.88 -3.10 2.76
CA THR A 3 -12.52 -3.02 4.19
C THR A 3 -12.26 -4.43 4.73
N ILE A 4 -11.21 -4.59 5.54
CA ILE A 4 -10.88 -5.83 6.24
C ILE A 4 -10.86 -5.51 7.74
N SER A 5 -11.60 -6.30 8.53
CA SER A 5 -11.58 -6.17 10.00
C SER A 5 -10.53 -7.11 10.58
N VAL A 6 -9.71 -6.60 11.48
CA VAL A 6 -8.59 -7.29 12.13
C VAL A 6 -8.65 -7.08 13.63
N LYS A 7 -8.51 -8.14 14.41
CA LYS A 7 -8.41 -8.04 15.87
C LYS A 7 -7.01 -7.57 16.27
N ALA A 8 -6.94 -6.55 17.12
CA ALA A 8 -5.70 -5.94 17.54
C ALA A 8 -5.57 -5.92 19.07
N VAL A 9 -4.44 -6.38 19.58
CA VAL A 9 -4.15 -6.35 21.01
C VAL A 9 -3.17 -5.21 21.30
N LYS A 10 -3.58 -4.24 22.10
CA LYS A 10 -2.71 -3.12 22.50
C LYS A 10 -1.50 -3.60 23.27
N ARG A 11 -0.37 -2.92 23.08
CA ARG A 11 0.87 -3.18 23.82
C ARG A 11 1.27 -1.95 24.60
N GLU A 12 1.65 -2.16 25.85
CA GLU A 12 2.19 -1.12 26.71
C GLU A 12 3.72 -1.01 26.58
N GLU A 13 4.38 -2.13 26.25
CA GLU A 13 5.83 -2.17 26.10
C GLU A 13 6.28 -1.82 24.67
N TYR A 14 7.30 -0.97 24.59
CA TYR A 14 7.91 -0.48 23.35
C TYR A 14 9.38 -0.93 23.25
N GLY A 15 9.91 -0.90 22.03
CA GLY A 15 11.31 -1.10 21.76
C GLY A 15 11.68 -2.52 21.30
N LYS A 16 13.00 -2.72 21.09
CA LYS A 16 13.57 -3.92 20.46
C LYS A 16 13.26 -5.23 21.21
N LYS A 17 13.32 -5.18 22.56
CA LYS A 17 13.09 -6.36 23.41
C LYS A 17 11.62 -6.80 23.34
N ALA A 18 10.69 -5.87 23.50
CA ALA A 18 9.26 -6.12 23.41
C ALA A 18 8.84 -6.62 22.02
N ALA A 19 9.31 -5.99 20.94
CA ALA A 19 9.03 -6.45 19.58
C ALA A 19 9.57 -7.87 19.30
N LYS A 20 10.72 -8.24 19.92
CA LYS A 20 11.25 -9.61 19.80
C LYS A 20 10.42 -10.62 20.57
N ALA A 21 9.85 -10.26 21.73
CA ALA A 21 8.94 -11.11 22.51
C ALA A 21 7.66 -11.41 21.70
N VAL A 22 7.00 -10.38 21.16
CA VAL A 22 5.80 -10.51 20.33
C VAL A 22 6.03 -11.45 19.14
N ARG A 23 7.17 -11.31 18.44
CA ARG A 23 7.50 -12.21 17.32
C ARG A 23 7.79 -13.66 17.75
N ARG A 24 8.28 -13.89 18.99
CA ARG A 24 8.45 -15.24 19.53
C ARG A 24 7.11 -15.92 19.83
N GLU A 25 6.10 -15.15 20.19
CA GLU A 25 4.72 -15.60 20.37
C GLU A 25 3.98 -15.82 19.04
N GLY A 26 4.66 -15.57 17.91
CA GLY A 26 4.09 -15.76 16.58
C GLY A 26 3.22 -14.59 16.11
N MET A 27 3.16 -13.49 16.86
CA MET A 27 2.40 -12.29 16.53
C MET A 27 3.27 -11.28 15.77
N VAL A 28 2.62 -10.36 15.04
CA VAL A 28 3.28 -9.28 14.31
C VAL A 28 3.15 -7.98 15.09
N PRO A 29 4.28 -7.34 15.46
CA PRO A 29 4.24 -6.01 16.07
C PRO A 29 3.86 -4.96 15.04
N CYS A 30 2.90 -4.11 15.40
CA CYS A 30 2.35 -3.05 14.55
C CYS A 30 2.35 -1.72 15.30
N VAL A 31 2.31 -0.63 14.53
CA VAL A 31 2.10 0.73 15.03
C VAL A 31 1.01 1.40 14.22
N LEU A 32 0.06 2.03 14.91
CA LEU A 32 -0.94 2.91 14.34
C LEU A 32 -0.51 4.35 14.61
N SER A 33 -0.12 5.05 13.56
CA SER A 33 0.27 6.46 13.58
C SER A 33 -0.79 7.34 12.93
N GLY A 34 -0.60 8.66 12.99
CA GLY A 34 -1.52 9.63 12.39
C GLY A 34 -2.27 10.41 13.46
N HIS A 35 -3.36 11.05 13.08
CA HIS A 35 -4.12 11.98 13.91
C HIS A 35 -4.40 11.45 15.32
N GLY A 36 -3.67 11.98 16.33
CA GLY A 36 -3.72 11.54 17.72
C GLY A 36 -2.45 10.82 18.18
N GLU A 37 -2.53 10.13 19.30
CA GLU A 37 -1.42 9.37 19.86
C GLU A 37 -1.11 8.12 19.02
N SER A 38 0.17 7.82 18.88
CA SER A 38 0.62 6.58 18.27
C SER A 38 0.32 5.41 19.20
N VAL A 39 -0.35 4.40 18.68
CA VAL A 39 -0.71 3.19 19.44
C VAL A 39 0.10 2.02 18.93
N ALA A 40 0.87 1.38 19.82
CA ALA A 40 1.50 0.11 19.50
C ALA A 40 0.55 -1.05 19.83
N PHE A 41 0.54 -2.03 18.94
CA PHE A 41 -0.33 -3.19 19.07
C PHE A 41 0.31 -4.41 18.40
N SER A 42 -0.31 -5.55 18.57
CA SER A 42 0.07 -6.80 17.91
C SER A 42 -1.14 -7.44 17.24
N VAL A 43 -0.90 -8.15 16.15
CA VAL A 43 -1.93 -8.82 15.35
C VAL A 43 -1.49 -10.22 14.97
N ASP A 44 -2.46 -11.10 14.71
CA ASP A 44 -2.19 -12.42 14.17
C ASP A 44 -1.76 -12.29 12.68
N PRO A 45 -0.61 -12.86 12.29
CA PRO A 45 -0.17 -12.85 10.89
C PRO A 45 -1.19 -13.49 9.93
N ARG A 46 -2.07 -14.37 10.39
CA ARG A 46 -3.11 -15.02 9.56
C ARG A 46 -4.18 -14.03 9.11
N GLU A 47 -4.57 -13.10 9.98
CA GLU A 47 -5.59 -12.08 9.67
C GLU A 47 -5.07 -11.02 8.68
N ILE A 48 -3.74 -10.80 8.67
CA ILE A 48 -3.10 -9.78 7.83
C ILE A 48 -2.62 -10.32 6.48
N LYS A 49 -2.47 -11.64 6.32
CA LYS A 49 -2.07 -12.23 5.05
C LYS A 49 -2.84 -11.69 3.84
N PRO A 50 -4.19 -11.58 3.85
CA PRO A 50 -4.96 -11.05 2.72
C PRO A 50 -4.62 -9.60 2.39
N LEU A 51 -4.18 -8.81 3.38
CA LEU A 51 -3.80 -7.41 3.19
C LEU A 51 -2.44 -7.27 2.50
N ILE A 52 -1.49 -8.15 2.82
CA ILE A 52 -0.08 -7.98 2.44
C ILE A 52 0.25 -8.71 1.14
N TYR A 53 -0.28 -9.92 0.95
CA TYR A 53 0.05 -10.78 -0.19
C TYR A 53 -0.87 -10.58 -1.39
N THR A 54 -1.74 -9.56 -1.37
CA THR A 54 -2.55 -9.17 -2.52
C THR A 54 -2.04 -7.85 -3.11
N PRO A 55 -2.17 -7.63 -4.41
CA PRO A 55 -1.81 -6.36 -5.02
C PRO A 55 -2.72 -5.21 -4.60
N ASN A 56 -3.93 -5.51 -4.14
CA ASN A 56 -4.98 -4.53 -3.85
C ASN A 56 -4.66 -3.68 -2.62
N SER A 57 -5.24 -2.48 -2.58
CA SER A 57 -5.20 -1.60 -1.42
C SER A 57 -6.48 -1.76 -0.60
N TYR A 58 -6.35 -1.82 0.72
CA TYR A 58 -7.47 -2.05 1.65
C TYR A 58 -7.50 -0.99 2.73
N ILE A 59 -8.70 -0.69 3.21
CA ILE A 59 -8.92 -0.02 4.48
C ILE A 59 -8.97 -1.13 5.55
N VAL A 60 -8.21 -0.96 6.63
CA VAL A 60 -8.18 -1.92 7.73
C VAL A 60 -8.96 -1.33 8.91
N GLU A 61 -9.93 -2.05 9.40
CA GLU A 61 -10.66 -1.73 10.62
C GLU A 61 -10.07 -2.57 11.76
N PHE A 62 -9.37 -1.91 12.67
CA PHE A 62 -8.85 -2.53 13.87
C PHE A 62 -9.88 -2.49 14.99
N ASP A 63 -10.12 -3.64 15.62
CA ASP A 63 -10.92 -3.75 16.84
C ASP A 63 -9.98 -3.85 18.05
N PHE A 64 -10.00 -2.79 18.87
CA PHE A 64 -9.28 -2.70 20.13
C PHE A 64 -10.26 -2.85 21.29
N ASP A 65 -10.67 -4.08 21.61
CA ASP A 65 -11.61 -4.37 22.69
C ASP A 65 -12.93 -3.58 22.61
N GLY A 66 -13.52 -3.52 21.41
CA GLY A 66 -14.76 -2.83 21.13
C GLY A 66 -14.62 -1.39 20.61
N LYS A 67 -13.41 -0.83 20.60
CA LYS A 67 -13.12 0.44 19.93
C LYS A 67 -12.58 0.17 18.52
N LYS A 68 -13.36 0.54 17.51
CA LYS A 68 -12.99 0.39 16.11
C LYS A 68 -12.22 1.61 15.61
N GLU A 69 -11.09 1.38 14.98
CA GLU A 69 -10.28 2.43 14.35
C GLU A 69 -9.94 2.03 12.91
N GLN A 70 -10.18 2.95 11.97
CA GLN A 70 -9.86 2.73 10.57
C GLN A 70 -8.49 3.26 10.22
N ALA A 71 -7.74 2.47 9.45
CA ALA A 71 -6.40 2.79 9.04
C ALA A 71 -6.08 2.24 7.65
N VAL A 72 -5.01 2.75 7.06
CA VAL A 72 -4.40 2.20 5.84
C VAL A 72 -3.00 1.72 6.12
N LEU A 73 -2.57 0.66 5.44
CA LEU A 73 -1.20 0.17 5.51
C LEU A 73 -0.27 1.18 4.83
N ARG A 74 0.71 1.67 5.58
CA ARG A 74 1.74 2.59 5.10
C ARG A 74 3.01 1.86 4.68
N GLU A 75 3.52 1.00 5.57
CA GLU A 75 4.76 0.27 5.35
C GLU A 75 4.69 -1.13 5.92
N ALA A 76 5.32 -2.07 5.23
CA ALA A 76 5.48 -3.45 5.70
C ALA A 76 6.97 -3.84 5.62
N GLN A 77 7.52 -4.28 6.73
CA GLN A 77 8.90 -4.74 6.83
C GLN A 77 8.94 -6.27 6.87
N PHE A 78 9.74 -6.85 5.99
CA PHE A 78 9.91 -8.30 5.85
C PHE A 78 11.30 -8.75 6.24
N HIS A 79 11.40 -9.98 6.71
CA HIS A 79 12.68 -10.62 6.92
C HIS A 79 13.28 -11.02 5.55
N PRO A 80 14.55 -10.60 5.23
CA PRO A 80 15.10 -10.75 3.88
C PRO A 80 15.23 -12.19 3.39
N VAL A 81 15.27 -13.18 4.31
CA VAL A 81 15.48 -14.60 3.97
C VAL A 81 14.24 -15.44 4.26
N ARG A 82 13.50 -15.12 5.32
CA ARG A 82 12.38 -15.96 5.80
C ARG A 82 11.00 -15.50 5.33
N GLU A 83 10.93 -14.35 4.63
CA GLU A 83 9.70 -13.71 4.19
C GLU A 83 8.67 -13.42 5.32
N GLN A 84 9.12 -13.55 6.57
CA GLN A 84 8.29 -13.24 7.73
C GLN A 84 8.09 -11.74 7.86
N ILE A 85 6.88 -11.35 8.22
CA ILE A 85 6.56 -9.95 8.52
C ILE A 85 7.23 -9.58 9.84
N LEU A 86 8.09 -8.57 9.81
CA LEU A 86 8.80 -8.08 10.99
C LEU A 86 8.07 -6.94 11.68
N HIS A 87 7.46 -6.05 10.92
CA HIS A 87 6.75 -4.88 11.41
C HIS A 87 5.76 -4.35 10.39
N LEU A 88 4.66 -3.76 10.85
CA LEU A 88 3.69 -3.08 10.01
C LEU A 88 3.36 -1.70 10.58
N ASP A 89 3.43 -0.70 9.72
CA ASP A 89 3.05 0.66 10.03
C ASP A 89 1.72 1.00 9.37
N PHE A 90 0.76 1.40 10.20
CA PHE A 90 -0.55 1.84 9.76
C PHE A 90 -0.73 3.34 10.01
N TYR A 91 -1.47 3.97 9.13
CA TYR A 91 -1.85 5.37 9.27
C TYR A 91 -3.35 5.48 9.50
N ARG A 92 -3.73 6.14 10.60
CA ARG A 92 -5.13 6.34 11.00
C ARG A 92 -5.84 7.22 9.99
N ILE A 93 -7.01 6.80 9.55
CA ILE A 93 -7.90 7.59 8.72
C ILE A 93 -8.62 8.60 9.62
N ALA A 94 -8.66 9.85 9.18
CA ALA A 94 -9.50 10.89 9.81
C ALA A 94 -10.39 11.50 8.73
N ASP A 95 -11.65 11.73 9.08
CA ASP A 95 -12.63 12.29 8.17
C ASP A 95 -12.17 13.66 7.64
N GLY A 96 -12.35 13.86 6.32
CA GLY A 96 -11.98 15.10 5.65
C GLY A 96 -10.49 15.38 5.49
N LYS A 97 -9.61 14.45 5.86
CA LYS A 97 -8.16 14.59 5.69
C LYS A 97 -7.60 13.68 4.61
N PRO A 98 -6.69 14.18 3.76
CA PRO A 98 -6.07 13.34 2.74
C PRO A 98 -5.14 12.30 3.36
N VAL A 99 -5.19 11.10 2.85
CA VAL A 99 -4.33 9.98 3.26
C VAL A 99 -3.43 9.61 2.10
N SER A 100 -2.15 9.34 2.41
CA SER A 100 -1.17 8.88 1.43
C SER A 100 -1.09 7.35 1.48
N ILE A 101 -1.38 6.71 0.35
CA ILE A 101 -1.38 5.25 0.21
C ILE A 101 -0.72 4.83 -1.10
N ALA A 102 -0.08 3.66 -1.10
CA ALA A 102 0.48 3.05 -2.30
C ALA A 102 -0.62 2.24 -3.03
N ILE A 103 -1.03 2.69 -4.21
CA ILE A 103 -2.05 2.05 -5.05
C ILE A 103 -1.38 1.28 -6.19
N PRO A 104 -1.85 0.06 -6.50
CA PRO A 104 -1.29 -0.74 -7.58
C PRO A 104 -1.61 -0.13 -8.94
N VAL A 105 -0.65 -0.24 -9.87
CA VAL A 105 -0.81 0.15 -11.27
C VAL A 105 -1.23 -1.06 -12.09
N ARG A 106 -2.31 -0.91 -12.84
CA ARG A 106 -2.77 -1.89 -13.82
C ARG A 106 -2.66 -1.31 -15.21
N LEU A 107 -1.95 -2.01 -16.09
CA LEU A 107 -1.86 -1.63 -17.49
C LEU A 107 -3.04 -2.22 -18.28
N THR A 108 -3.62 -1.42 -19.16
CA THR A 108 -4.70 -1.83 -20.07
C THR A 108 -4.34 -1.47 -21.51
N GLY A 109 -4.94 -2.19 -22.45
CA GLY A 109 -4.65 -2.01 -23.88
C GLY A 109 -3.46 -2.85 -24.35
N ASN A 110 -3.26 -2.86 -25.67
CA ASN A 110 -2.15 -3.53 -26.35
C ASN A 110 -1.24 -2.47 -26.95
N ALA A 111 -0.06 -2.28 -26.36
CA ALA A 111 0.90 -1.29 -26.82
C ALA A 111 1.30 -1.53 -28.28
N GLU A 112 1.29 -0.48 -29.09
CA GLU A 112 1.73 -0.53 -30.51
C GLU A 112 3.17 -1.05 -30.61
N GLY A 113 4.03 -0.66 -29.66
CA GLY A 113 5.40 -1.13 -29.61
C GLY A 113 5.53 -2.63 -29.39
N VAL A 114 4.60 -3.27 -28.68
CA VAL A 114 4.58 -4.73 -28.52
C VAL A 114 4.18 -5.44 -29.80
N LYS A 115 3.28 -4.87 -30.59
CA LYS A 115 2.86 -5.42 -31.89
C LYS A 115 4.01 -5.48 -32.91
N VAL A 116 4.99 -4.59 -32.80
CA VAL A 116 6.22 -4.58 -33.65
C VAL A 116 7.40 -5.30 -33.03
N GLY A 117 7.21 -6.08 -31.96
CA GLY A 117 8.23 -6.95 -31.36
C GLY A 117 8.91 -6.41 -30.12
N GLY A 118 8.52 -5.24 -29.61
CA GLY A 118 9.00 -4.69 -28.33
C GLY A 118 8.46 -5.46 -27.11
N LYS A 119 9.15 -5.32 -25.98
CA LYS A 119 8.72 -5.90 -24.69
C LYS A 119 8.23 -4.82 -23.75
N LEU A 120 6.98 -4.94 -23.29
CA LEU A 120 6.40 -4.05 -22.28
C LEU A 120 6.97 -4.40 -20.89
N ALA A 121 7.63 -3.44 -20.27
CA ALA A 121 8.18 -3.56 -18.92
C ALA A 121 7.44 -2.62 -17.98
N LEU A 122 6.86 -3.15 -16.90
CA LEU A 122 6.29 -2.38 -15.80
C LEU A 122 7.41 -2.08 -14.79
N SER A 123 7.78 -0.80 -14.66
CA SER A 123 8.84 -0.34 -13.76
C SER A 123 8.31 -0.07 -12.36
N ALA A 124 7.19 0.65 -12.23
CA ALA A 124 6.54 0.95 -10.96
C ALA A 124 5.23 0.17 -10.82
N ARG A 125 5.24 -0.85 -9.94
CA ARG A 125 4.05 -1.67 -9.68
C ARG A 125 3.03 -1.00 -8.78
N LYS A 126 3.46 -0.06 -7.93
CA LYS A 126 2.62 0.73 -7.03
C LYS A 126 3.08 2.19 -7.08
N LEU A 127 2.14 3.11 -7.00
CA LEU A 127 2.40 4.55 -6.90
C LEU A 127 1.79 5.10 -5.62
N VAL A 128 2.53 5.95 -4.92
CA VAL A 128 2.02 6.63 -3.73
C VAL A 128 1.21 7.83 -4.16
N VAL A 129 -0.05 7.83 -3.79
CA VAL A 129 -1.00 8.92 -4.04
C VAL A 129 -1.56 9.44 -2.72
N SER A 130 -1.92 10.71 -2.71
CA SER A 130 -2.60 11.37 -1.58
C SER A 130 -3.97 11.84 -2.06
N ALA A 131 -5.02 11.37 -1.39
CA ALA A 131 -6.40 11.75 -1.66
C ALA A 131 -7.29 11.58 -0.43
N LEU A 132 -8.52 12.08 -0.50
CA LEU A 132 -9.56 11.74 0.47
C LEU A 132 -9.93 10.26 0.31
N VAL A 133 -10.28 9.60 1.41
CA VAL A 133 -10.61 8.15 1.43
C VAL A 133 -11.71 7.80 0.43
N GLU A 134 -12.69 8.68 0.27
CA GLU A 134 -13.82 8.52 -0.67
C GLU A 134 -13.37 8.48 -2.14
N ASN A 135 -12.30 9.21 -2.48
CA ASN A 135 -11.79 9.35 -3.83
C ASN A 135 -10.66 8.36 -4.18
N LEU A 136 -10.28 7.48 -3.25
CA LEU A 136 -9.21 6.52 -3.46
C LEU A 136 -9.69 5.34 -4.34
N PRO A 137 -9.13 5.13 -5.55
CA PRO A 137 -9.45 3.98 -6.37
C PRO A 137 -8.79 2.69 -5.83
N ASP A 138 -9.31 1.54 -6.22
CA ASP A 138 -8.70 0.25 -5.89
C ASP A 138 -7.42 0.01 -6.69
N GLU A 139 -7.34 0.50 -7.92
CA GLU A 139 -6.21 0.38 -8.83
C GLU A 139 -6.09 1.61 -9.73
N LEU A 140 -4.87 1.93 -10.16
CA LEU A 140 -4.57 2.98 -11.13
C LEU A 140 -4.48 2.35 -12.51
N VAL A 141 -5.51 2.56 -13.32
CA VAL A 141 -5.57 2.01 -14.69
C VAL A 141 -4.83 2.93 -15.63
N VAL A 142 -3.79 2.41 -16.30
CA VAL A 142 -2.98 3.14 -17.26
C VAL A 142 -3.13 2.51 -18.64
N ASP A 143 -3.61 3.27 -19.62
CA ASP A 143 -3.71 2.83 -20.99
C ASP A 143 -2.35 2.95 -21.70
N VAL A 144 -1.88 1.82 -22.24
CA VAL A 144 -0.61 1.73 -22.96
C VAL A 144 -0.79 1.57 -24.48
N THR A 145 -2.00 1.69 -25.01
CA THR A 145 -2.33 1.40 -26.41
C THR A 145 -1.44 2.17 -27.38
N THR A 146 -1.20 3.45 -27.12
CA THR A 146 -0.41 4.35 -27.97
C THR A 146 1.10 4.30 -27.70
N LEU A 147 1.56 3.39 -26.83
CA LEU A 147 2.97 3.34 -26.42
C LEU A 147 3.82 2.62 -27.47
N GLY A 148 4.67 3.37 -28.17
CA GLY A 148 5.62 2.87 -29.17
C GLY A 148 6.92 2.31 -28.57
N VAL A 149 7.75 1.67 -29.40
CA VAL A 149 9.07 1.16 -29.01
C VAL A 149 9.99 2.31 -28.57
N GLY A 150 10.72 2.13 -27.48
CA GLY A 150 11.62 3.13 -26.91
C GLY A 150 10.95 4.23 -26.11
N LYS A 151 9.61 4.25 -26.04
CA LYS A 151 8.87 5.23 -25.25
C LYS A 151 8.59 4.75 -23.83
N THR A 152 8.51 5.71 -22.89
CA THR A 152 8.25 5.49 -21.47
C THR A 152 7.10 6.40 -21.02
N ILE A 153 6.20 5.87 -20.24
CA ILE A 153 5.17 6.66 -19.51
C ILE A 153 5.72 6.98 -18.13
N PHE A 154 5.70 8.25 -17.77
CA PHE A 154 6.09 8.74 -16.47
C PHE A 154 4.87 9.07 -15.61
N VAL A 155 5.06 9.18 -14.29
CA VAL A 155 3.99 9.58 -13.36
C VAL A 155 3.40 10.95 -13.73
N GLY A 156 4.23 11.88 -14.25
CA GLY A 156 3.80 13.20 -14.69
C GLY A 156 2.84 13.20 -15.89
N ASP A 157 2.82 12.12 -16.69
CA ASP A 157 1.93 11.97 -17.86
C ASP A 157 0.54 11.46 -17.44
N LEU A 158 0.42 10.96 -16.22
CA LEU A 158 -0.83 10.40 -15.71
C LEU A 158 -1.76 11.52 -15.21
N LYS A 159 -3.00 11.49 -15.69
CA LYS A 159 -4.06 12.43 -15.27
C LYS A 159 -5.17 11.64 -14.58
N PHE A 160 -5.30 11.82 -13.28
CA PHE A 160 -6.39 11.28 -12.48
C PHE A 160 -7.08 12.41 -11.73
N GLU A 161 -8.39 12.43 -11.76
CA GLU A 161 -9.18 13.43 -11.03
C GLU A 161 -9.12 13.14 -9.52
N ASN A 162 -9.03 14.19 -8.72
CA ASN A 162 -9.04 14.14 -7.24
C ASN A 162 -7.89 13.34 -6.59
N LEU A 163 -6.82 13.03 -7.33
CA LEU A 163 -5.62 12.36 -6.82
C LEU A 163 -4.40 13.26 -6.95
N LYS A 164 -3.60 13.34 -5.90
CA LYS A 164 -2.30 13.98 -5.91
C LYS A 164 -1.21 12.92 -5.81
N PHE A 165 -0.34 12.82 -6.81
CA PHE A 165 0.81 11.93 -6.75
C PHE A 165 1.85 12.46 -5.76
N VAL A 166 2.25 11.61 -4.81
CA VAL A 166 3.37 11.85 -3.90
C VAL A 166 4.66 11.33 -4.53
N THR A 167 4.53 10.26 -5.34
CA THR A 167 5.64 9.74 -6.16
C THR A 167 6.11 10.82 -7.15
N PRO A 168 7.44 11.05 -7.30
CA PRO A 168 7.98 12.05 -8.20
C PRO A 168 7.49 11.89 -9.64
N ALA A 169 7.16 13.00 -10.30
CA ALA A 169 6.66 13.02 -11.69
C ALA A 169 7.63 12.39 -12.69
N THR A 170 8.93 12.39 -12.39
CA THR A 170 10.00 11.79 -13.20
C THR A 170 10.12 10.27 -13.07
N THR A 171 9.34 9.65 -12.19
CA THR A 171 9.36 8.19 -12.01
C THR A 171 8.74 7.49 -13.21
N ALA A 172 9.47 6.55 -13.83
CA ALA A 172 8.96 5.75 -14.93
C ALA A 172 7.93 4.73 -14.41
N VAL A 173 6.76 4.69 -15.03
CA VAL A 173 5.68 3.75 -14.72
C VAL A 173 5.82 2.49 -15.56
N CYS A 174 5.88 2.65 -16.88
CA CYS A 174 6.10 1.54 -17.80
C CYS A 174 6.84 2.03 -19.06
N ALA A 175 7.51 1.11 -19.73
CA ALA A 175 8.23 1.37 -20.97
C ALA A 175 8.12 0.19 -21.92
N VAL A 176 8.21 0.44 -23.23
CA VAL A 176 8.42 -0.59 -24.25
C VAL A 176 9.86 -0.55 -24.71
N ARG A 177 10.55 -1.66 -24.57
CA ARG A 177 11.97 -1.84 -24.94
C ARG A 177 12.12 -2.86 -26.03
#